data_d5d161c3ebd6da03df6bc500df96451d
#
_entry.id   d5d161c3ebd6da03df6bc500df96451d
#
_cell.length_a   1.000
_cell.length_b   1.000
_cell.length_c   1.000
_cell.angle_alpha   90.00
_cell.angle_beta   90.00
_cell.angle_gamma   90.00
#
_symmetry.space_group_name_H-M   'P 1'
#
loop_
_entity.id
_entity.type
_entity.pdbx_description
1 polymer ?
#
loop_
_entity_poly.entity_id
_entity_poly.type
_entity_poly.pdbx_seq_one_letter_code
_entity_poly.pdbx_strand_id
1 'polypeptide(L)'
;MIEKHIQLITQAIGNKSQRFIENTIELLEEGATVPFISRYRKERTGGMDEVQIRLIKDLIQKYTELEKRRETILKAIDEQGKLTDYLKKKITSTYDSTELEDIYLPYKRKRKTRASVAKEKGLEPLADLIFLQKNIQPEREAKRFLNKNVESLEDALQGARDIIAERISEDQDARNKVRNVFNREAMIRSQLVRGK
;
A
#
# COMPACT_ATOMS: atom_id res chain seq x y z
N MET A 1 22.39 -6.82 -3.10
CA MET A 1 21.04 -7.02 -2.49
C MET A 1 21.15 -6.97 -0.97
N ILE A 2 20.12 -6.50 -0.26
CA ILE A 2 20.12 -6.40 1.21
C ILE A 2 19.98 -7.81 1.80
N GLU A 3 20.75 -8.13 2.87
CA GLU A 3 20.73 -9.45 3.55
C GLU A 3 19.31 -9.93 3.90
N LYS A 4 18.44 -8.99 4.32
CA LYS A 4 17.04 -9.30 4.61
C LYS A 4 16.24 -9.82 3.40
N HIS A 5 16.54 -9.34 2.20
CA HIS A 5 15.90 -9.85 0.99
C HIS A 5 16.30 -11.30 0.70
N ILE A 6 17.58 -11.63 0.91
CA ILE A 6 18.07 -12.99 0.75
C ILE A 6 17.35 -13.93 1.71
N GLN A 7 17.17 -13.52 2.98
CA GLN A 7 16.40 -14.29 3.96
C GLN A 7 14.95 -14.52 3.51
N LEU A 8 14.27 -13.49 3.02
CA LEU A 8 12.89 -13.60 2.54
C LEU A 8 12.78 -14.50 1.30
N ILE A 9 13.73 -14.40 0.37
CA ILE A 9 13.79 -15.28 -0.81
C ILE A 9 14.03 -16.72 -0.35
N THR A 10 14.95 -16.94 0.59
CA THR A 10 15.24 -18.28 1.14
C THR A 10 13.98 -18.89 1.78
N GLN A 11 13.23 -18.11 2.56
CA GLN A 11 11.96 -18.55 3.13
C GLN A 11 10.91 -18.90 2.07
N ALA A 12 10.82 -18.11 1.01
CA ALA A 12 9.86 -18.34 -0.08
C ALA A 12 10.18 -19.62 -0.88
N ILE A 13 11.46 -19.96 -1.06
CA ILE A 13 11.88 -21.20 -1.74
C ILE A 13 11.75 -22.42 -0.80
N GLY A 14 11.97 -22.27 0.49
CA GLY A 14 11.68 -23.22 1.58
C GLY A 14 12.62 -24.42 1.71
N ASN A 15 13.02 -25.07 0.62
CA ASN A 15 13.73 -26.37 0.64
C ASN A 15 15.20 -26.27 0.21
N LYS A 16 15.77 -25.08 0.16
CA LYS A 16 17.17 -24.87 -0.24
C LYS A 16 17.91 -24.04 0.80
N SER A 17 19.21 -24.32 0.95
CA SER A 17 20.05 -23.50 1.83
C SER A 17 20.26 -22.10 1.27
N GLN A 18 20.46 -21.14 2.16
CA GLN A 18 20.73 -19.74 1.80
C GLN A 18 21.91 -19.63 0.82
N ARG A 19 22.96 -20.41 0.99
CA ARG A 19 24.13 -20.43 0.09
C ARG A 19 23.73 -20.71 -1.38
N PHE A 20 22.81 -21.65 -1.62
CA PHE A 20 22.37 -21.95 -2.99
C PHE A 20 21.52 -20.83 -3.56
N ILE A 21 20.75 -20.13 -2.72
CA ILE A 21 20.01 -18.95 -3.13
C ILE A 21 20.98 -17.81 -3.52
N GLU A 22 21.97 -17.53 -2.69
CA GLU A 22 23.00 -16.52 -2.96
C GLU A 22 23.75 -16.81 -4.26
N ASN A 23 24.21 -18.03 -4.47
CA ASN A 23 24.85 -18.43 -5.72
C ASN A 23 23.94 -18.26 -6.94
N THR A 24 22.63 -18.52 -6.78
CA THR A 24 21.67 -18.36 -7.87
C THR A 24 21.45 -16.87 -8.18
N ILE A 25 21.40 -16.03 -7.15
CA ILE A 25 21.31 -14.57 -7.29
C ILE A 25 22.54 -14.04 -8.04
N GLU A 26 23.74 -14.46 -7.64
CA GLU A 26 25.00 -14.08 -8.28
C GLU A 26 25.00 -14.44 -9.78
N LEU A 27 24.63 -15.69 -10.13
CA LEU A 27 24.52 -16.12 -11.52
C LEU A 27 23.53 -15.28 -12.34
N LEU A 28 22.41 -14.89 -11.74
CA LEU A 28 21.42 -14.04 -12.39
C LEU A 28 21.95 -12.60 -12.56
N GLU A 29 22.68 -12.05 -11.60
CA GLU A 29 23.31 -10.74 -11.66
C GLU A 29 24.46 -10.70 -12.69
N GLU A 30 25.17 -11.82 -12.89
CA GLU A 30 26.14 -12.01 -13.98
C GLU A 30 25.49 -12.10 -15.37
N GLY A 31 24.15 -12.08 -15.46
CA GLY A 31 23.40 -12.13 -16.71
C GLY A 31 23.09 -13.51 -17.24
N ALA A 32 23.33 -14.57 -16.45
CA ALA A 32 22.98 -15.92 -16.86
C ALA A 32 21.44 -16.12 -16.94
N THR A 33 20.99 -16.80 -17.98
CA THR A 33 19.55 -17.06 -18.17
C THR A 33 19.05 -18.20 -17.29
N VAL A 34 17.76 -18.15 -16.92
CA VAL A 34 17.11 -19.21 -16.11
C VAL A 34 17.31 -20.61 -16.70
N PRO A 35 17.08 -20.85 -18.03
CA PRO A 35 17.34 -22.17 -18.61
C PRO A 35 18.81 -22.60 -18.57
N PHE A 36 19.74 -21.66 -18.71
CA PHE A 36 21.16 -21.95 -18.61
C PHE A 36 21.53 -22.39 -17.20
N ILE A 37 21.08 -21.67 -16.18
CA ILE A 37 21.37 -21.97 -14.78
C ILE A 37 20.80 -23.35 -14.41
N SER A 38 19.56 -23.64 -14.75
CA SER A 38 18.89 -24.91 -14.41
C SER A 38 19.54 -26.12 -15.05
N ARG A 39 20.13 -25.97 -16.25
CA ARG A 39 20.76 -27.08 -16.99
C ARG A 39 22.25 -27.25 -16.65
N TYR A 40 22.98 -26.14 -16.53
CA TYR A 40 24.44 -26.16 -16.53
C TYR A 40 25.09 -25.71 -15.20
N ARG A 41 24.30 -25.32 -14.19
CA ARG A 41 24.83 -24.83 -12.90
C ARG A 41 24.15 -25.49 -11.70
N LYS A 42 23.73 -26.75 -11.87
CA LYS A 42 23.02 -27.51 -10.81
C LYS A 42 23.84 -27.62 -9.53
N GLU A 43 25.13 -27.79 -9.64
CA GLU A 43 26.05 -27.89 -8.50
C GLU A 43 26.10 -26.58 -7.69
N ARG A 44 26.03 -25.43 -8.33
CA ARG A 44 26.00 -24.10 -7.66
C ARG A 44 24.67 -23.79 -7.04
N THR A 45 23.57 -24.29 -7.62
CA THR A 45 22.20 -23.97 -7.21
C THR A 45 21.55 -25.05 -6.33
N GLY A 46 22.28 -26.13 -6.02
CA GLY A 46 21.71 -27.24 -5.27
C GLY A 46 20.59 -27.98 -6.02
N GLY A 47 20.69 -28.03 -7.37
CA GLY A 47 19.73 -28.72 -8.23
C GLY A 47 18.38 -28.04 -8.34
N MET A 48 18.31 -26.70 -8.26
CA MET A 48 17.07 -25.95 -8.50
C MET A 48 16.59 -26.15 -9.92
N ASP A 49 15.28 -26.27 -10.07
CA ASP A 49 14.61 -26.30 -11.38
C ASP A 49 14.35 -24.89 -11.93
N GLU A 50 13.82 -24.82 -13.16
CA GLU A 50 13.51 -23.54 -13.82
C GLU A 50 12.46 -22.74 -13.07
N VAL A 51 11.52 -23.38 -12.38
CA VAL A 51 10.42 -22.71 -11.64
C VAL A 51 11.02 -22.01 -10.40
N GLN A 52 11.87 -22.71 -9.65
CA GLN A 52 12.54 -22.17 -8.47
C GLN A 52 13.46 -21.00 -8.84
N ILE A 53 14.27 -21.14 -9.89
CA ILE A 53 15.19 -20.09 -10.34
C ILE A 53 14.39 -18.87 -10.86
N ARG A 54 13.29 -19.09 -11.58
CA ARG A 54 12.39 -18.02 -12.04
C ARG A 54 11.78 -17.29 -10.85
N LEU A 55 11.30 -18.02 -9.86
CA LEU A 55 10.76 -17.41 -8.63
C LEU A 55 11.78 -16.53 -7.93
N ILE A 56 13.05 -16.98 -7.83
CA ILE A 56 14.14 -16.17 -7.27
C ILE A 56 14.30 -14.88 -8.09
N LYS A 57 14.35 -14.99 -9.42
CA LYS A 57 14.48 -13.83 -10.32
C LYS A 57 13.34 -12.81 -10.12
N ASP A 58 12.10 -13.31 -10.04
CA ASP A 58 10.92 -12.46 -9.85
C ASP A 58 10.93 -11.77 -8.46
N LEU A 59 11.38 -12.48 -7.43
CA LEU A 59 11.54 -11.94 -6.08
C LEU A 59 12.67 -10.89 -6.01
N ILE A 60 13.79 -11.10 -6.71
CA ILE A 60 14.86 -10.11 -6.83
C ILE A 60 14.30 -8.81 -7.42
N GLN A 61 13.57 -8.92 -8.53
CA GLN A 61 12.94 -7.77 -9.18
C GLN A 61 11.96 -7.07 -8.23
N LYS A 62 11.06 -7.83 -7.62
CA LYS A 62 10.08 -7.32 -6.65
C LYS A 62 10.74 -6.52 -5.53
N TYR A 63 11.78 -7.05 -4.89
CA TYR A 63 12.44 -6.35 -3.79
C TYR A 63 13.28 -5.16 -4.26
N THR A 64 13.87 -5.23 -5.45
CA THR A 64 14.58 -4.09 -6.04
C THR A 64 13.61 -2.91 -6.32
N GLU A 65 12.44 -3.20 -6.88
CA GLU A 65 11.39 -2.22 -7.12
C GLU A 65 10.84 -1.66 -5.80
N LEU A 66 10.67 -2.51 -4.79
CA LEU A 66 10.23 -2.10 -3.46
C LEU A 66 11.22 -1.11 -2.82
N GLU A 67 12.53 -1.35 -2.90
CA GLU A 67 13.55 -0.43 -2.37
C GLU A 67 13.51 0.92 -3.08
N LYS A 68 13.49 0.93 -4.41
CA LYS A 68 13.38 2.17 -5.19
C LYS A 68 12.10 2.95 -4.81
N ARG A 69 11.02 2.23 -4.61
CA ARG A 69 9.75 2.84 -4.20
C ARG A 69 9.82 3.39 -2.79
N ARG A 70 10.45 2.66 -1.86
CA ARG A 70 10.68 3.09 -0.48
C ARG A 70 11.49 4.38 -0.41
N GLU A 71 12.59 4.46 -1.15
CA GLU A 71 13.41 5.69 -1.24
C GLU A 71 12.59 6.88 -1.73
N THR A 72 11.81 6.67 -2.80
CA THR A 72 10.93 7.71 -3.35
C THR A 72 9.91 8.20 -2.32
N ILE A 73 9.31 7.29 -1.57
CA ILE A 73 8.33 7.60 -0.53
C ILE A 73 8.97 8.37 0.63
N LEU A 74 10.11 7.89 1.13
CA LEU A 74 10.85 8.57 2.21
C LEU A 74 11.19 10.00 1.82
N LYS A 75 11.73 10.20 0.61
CA LYS A 75 12.06 11.52 0.08
C LYS A 75 10.82 12.41 -0.02
N ALA A 76 9.71 11.90 -0.55
CA ALA A 76 8.47 12.66 -0.73
C ALA A 76 7.82 13.08 0.61
N ILE A 77 7.97 12.28 1.67
CA ILE A 77 7.47 12.61 3.01
C ILE A 77 8.41 13.59 3.72
N ASP A 78 9.72 13.43 3.55
CA ASP A 78 10.75 14.30 4.10
C ASP A 78 10.64 15.73 3.54
N GLU A 79 10.46 15.86 2.22
CA GLU A 79 10.21 17.16 1.55
C GLU A 79 8.97 17.90 2.08
N GLN A 80 8.01 17.16 2.69
CA GLN A 80 6.84 17.75 3.36
C GLN A 80 7.09 18.10 4.83
N GLY A 81 8.28 17.81 5.37
CA GLY A 81 8.60 17.99 6.78
C GLY A 81 7.80 17.08 7.73
N LYS A 82 7.27 15.96 7.22
CA LYS A 82 6.40 15.03 7.97
C LYS A 82 7.07 13.70 8.32
N LEU A 83 8.34 13.52 7.96
CA LEU A 83 9.07 12.27 8.21
C LEU A 83 9.53 12.23 9.68
N THR A 84 8.81 11.44 10.50
CA THR A 84 9.21 11.13 11.88
C THR A 84 10.06 9.87 11.93
N ASP A 85 10.86 9.68 12.99
CA ASP A 85 11.65 8.46 13.19
C ASP A 85 10.78 7.19 13.24
N TYR A 86 9.60 7.30 13.86
CA TYR A 86 8.61 6.21 13.89
C TYR A 86 8.15 5.85 12.48
N LEU A 87 7.78 6.85 11.67
CA LEU A 87 7.32 6.62 10.30
C LEU A 87 8.43 6.06 9.41
N LYS A 88 9.63 6.60 9.53
CA LYS A 88 10.83 6.08 8.84
C LYS A 88 11.06 4.61 9.16
N LYS A 89 11.04 4.25 10.47
CA LYS A 89 11.19 2.86 10.90
C LYS A 89 10.09 1.95 10.36
N LYS A 90 8.83 2.41 10.38
CA LYS A 90 7.69 1.68 9.84
C LYS A 90 7.84 1.41 8.34
N ILE A 91 8.20 2.43 7.55
CA ILE A 91 8.45 2.31 6.10
C ILE A 91 9.60 1.36 5.81
N THR A 92 10.73 1.45 6.55
CA THR A 92 11.91 0.63 6.30
C THR A 92 11.73 -0.83 6.71
N SER A 93 10.84 -1.13 7.64
CA SER A 93 10.55 -2.50 8.09
C SER A 93 9.49 -3.23 7.27
N THR A 94 8.81 -2.54 6.35
CA THR A 94 7.73 -3.11 5.52
C THR A 94 8.31 -3.72 4.24
N TYR A 95 8.00 -4.99 3.97
CA TYR A 95 8.42 -5.74 2.77
C TYR A 95 7.26 -6.11 1.84
N ASP A 96 6.06 -5.65 2.15
CA ASP A 96 4.89 -5.74 1.29
C ASP A 96 4.62 -4.41 0.59
N SER A 97 4.49 -4.44 -0.74
CA SER A 97 4.28 -3.23 -1.55
C SER A 97 2.93 -2.57 -1.29
N THR A 98 1.93 -3.37 -0.98
CA THR A 98 0.58 -2.87 -0.69
C THR A 98 0.55 -2.15 0.65
N GLU A 99 1.19 -2.74 1.66
CA GLU A 99 1.34 -2.09 2.97
C GLU A 99 2.17 -0.81 2.89
N LEU A 100 3.24 -0.81 2.09
CA LEU A 100 4.06 0.38 1.84
C LEU A 100 3.24 1.53 1.22
N GLU A 101 2.40 1.21 0.22
CA GLU A 101 1.51 2.21 -0.40
C GLU A 101 0.42 2.69 0.58
N ASP A 102 -0.12 1.82 1.43
CA ASP A 102 -1.10 2.20 2.45
C ASP A 102 -0.48 3.17 3.49
N ILE A 103 0.78 2.95 3.90
CA ILE A 103 1.51 3.87 4.78
C ILE A 103 1.71 5.23 4.10
N TYR A 104 2.02 5.24 2.79
CA TYR A 104 2.27 6.46 2.03
C TYR A 104 0.99 7.25 1.69
N LEU A 105 -0.16 6.59 1.62
CA LEU A 105 -1.41 7.17 1.09
C LEU A 105 -1.79 8.53 1.71
N PRO A 106 -1.70 8.74 3.05
CA PRO A 106 -2.01 10.03 3.67
C PRO A 106 -1.06 11.17 3.26
N TYR A 107 0.15 10.84 2.81
CA TYR A 107 1.21 11.80 2.43
C TYR A 107 1.28 12.05 0.92
N LYS A 108 0.56 11.25 0.15
CA LYS A 108 0.54 11.36 -1.31
C LYS A 108 -0.11 12.69 -1.72
N ARG A 109 0.56 13.46 -2.58
CA ARG A 109 -0.05 14.67 -3.18
C ARG A 109 -1.32 14.28 -3.91
N LYS A 110 -2.45 14.81 -3.43
CA LYS A 110 -3.76 14.53 -3.99
C LYS A 110 -4.14 15.58 -5.03
N ARG A 111 -4.90 15.15 -6.01
CA ARG A 111 -5.68 16.08 -6.81
C ARG A 111 -6.80 16.68 -5.94
N LYS A 112 -7.43 17.75 -6.39
CA LYS A 112 -8.59 18.34 -5.70
C LYS A 112 -9.69 17.28 -5.57
N THR A 113 -10.01 16.91 -4.32
CA THR A 113 -11.05 15.93 -3.97
C THR A 113 -12.27 16.65 -3.42
N ARG A 114 -13.40 15.96 -3.32
CA ARG A 114 -14.59 16.51 -2.63
C ARG A 114 -14.26 16.87 -1.18
N ALA A 115 -13.51 16.01 -0.51
CA ALA A 115 -13.06 16.24 0.87
C ALA A 115 -12.16 17.47 0.98
N SER A 116 -11.19 17.67 0.05
CA SER A 116 -10.35 18.86 0.08
C SER A 116 -11.16 20.15 -0.14
N VAL A 117 -12.15 20.12 -1.02
CA VAL A 117 -13.09 21.25 -1.22
C VAL A 117 -13.90 21.51 0.04
N ALA A 118 -14.39 20.46 0.71
CA ALA A 118 -15.13 20.60 1.96
C ALA A 118 -14.27 21.16 3.08
N LYS A 119 -12.99 20.78 3.16
CA LYS A 119 -12.00 21.36 4.10
C LYS A 119 -11.74 22.84 3.81
N GLU A 120 -11.56 23.22 2.54
CA GLU A 120 -11.46 24.62 2.11
C GLU A 120 -12.67 25.46 2.51
N LYS A 121 -13.87 24.86 2.54
CA LYS A 121 -15.10 25.47 3.02
C LYS A 121 -15.24 25.54 4.55
N GLY A 122 -14.26 25.02 5.30
CA GLY A 122 -14.23 25.05 6.76
C GLY A 122 -15.08 23.98 7.44
N LEU A 123 -15.38 22.85 6.76
CA LEU A 123 -16.26 21.80 7.29
C LEU A 123 -15.51 20.71 8.09
N GLU A 124 -14.19 20.81 8.24
CA GLU A 124 -13.40 19.81 8.98
C GLU A 124 -13.82 19.69 10.46
N PRO A 125 -14.07 20.79 11.22
CA PRO A 125 -14.57 20.67 12.59
C PRO A 125 -15.94 19.99 12.71
N LEU A 126 -16.83 20.17 11.72
CA LEU A 126 -18.11 19.46 11.68
C LEU A 126 -17.89 17.96 11.46
N ALA A 127 -16.97 17.59 10.54
CA ALA A 127 -16.61 16.20 10.31
C ALA A 127 -16.03 15.57 11.57
N ASP A 128 -15.18 16.28 12.31
CA ASP A 128 -14.60 15.81 13.59
C ASP A 128 -15.67 15.56 14.65
N LEU A 129 -16.62 16.49 14.81
CA LEU A 129 -17.72 16.33 15.76
C LEU A 129 -18.58 15.09 15.44
N ILE A 130 -18.90 14.89 14.16
CA ILE A 130 -19.69 13.72 13.71
C ILE A 130 -18.87 12.43 13.90
N PHE A 131 -17.58 12.45 13.56
CA PHE A 131 -16.69 11.29 13.64
C PHE A 131 -16.49 10.79 15.09
N LEU A 132 -16.58 11.68 16.07
CA LEU A 132 -16.50 11.34 17.50
C LEU A 132 -17.71 10.49 17.99
N GLN A 133 -18.79 10.38 17.19
CA GLN A 133 -19.97 9.56 17.49
C GLN A 133 -20.57 9.80 18.90
N LYS A 134 -20.40 11.02 19.41
CA LYS A 134 -21.05 11.42 20.65
C LYS A 134 -22.55 11.63 20.43
N ASN A 135 -23.32 11.73 21.51
CA ASN A 135 -24.77 12.02 21.44
C ASN A 135 -24.99 13.48 21.01
N ILE A 136 -24.88 13.72 19.70
CA ILE A 136 -25.11 15.02 19.05
C ILE A 136 -26.20 14.88 17.98
N GLN A 137 -26.83 15.99 17.64
CA GLN A 137 -27.72 16.06 16.48
C GLN A 137 -26.94 16.70 15.31
N PRO A 138 -26.52 15.93 14.31
CA PRO A 138 -25.66 16.43 13.22
C PRO A 138 -26.26 17.64 12.49
N GLU A 139 -27.58 17.65 12.28
CA GLU A 139 -28.29 18.75 11.61
C GLU A 139 -28.24 20.04 12.45
N ARG A 140 -28.29 19.93 13.78
CA ARG A 140 -28.19 21.09 14.67
C ARG A 140 -26.78 21.67 14.65
N GLU A 141 -25.76 20.80 14.70
CA GLU A 141 -24.37 21.25 14.63
C GLU A 141 -24.06 21.84 13.24
N ALA A 142 -24.53 21.24 12.16
CA ALA A 142 -24.32 21.72 10.78
C ALA A 142 -24.81 23.15 10.54
N LYS A 143 -25.86 23.61 11.26
CA LYS A 143 -26.33 24.99 11.18
C LYS A 143 -25.27 26.03 11.47
N ARG A 144 -24.31 25.72 12.34
CA ARG A 144 -23.22 26.63 12.72
C ARG A 144 -22.17 26.84 11.62
N PHE A 145 -22.18 25.99 10.60
CA PHE A 145 -21.21 25.99 9.50
C PHE A 145 -21.78 26.58 8.21
N LEU A 146 -23.04 27.06 8.24
CA LEU A 146 -23.62 27.73 7.09
C LEU A 146 -22.93 29.07 6.86
N ASN A 147 -22.52 29.31 5.62
CA ASN A 147 -21.85 30.53 5.20
C ASN A 147 -22.02 30.71 3.68
N LYS A 148 -21.42 31.75 3.09
CA LYS A 148 -21.51 32.07 1.64
C LYS A 148 -21.04 30.90 0.73
N ASN A 149 -20.22 29.99 1.24
CA ASN A 149 -19.68 28.85 0.50
C ASN A 149 -20.41 27.54 0.82
N VAL A 150 -21.26 27.52 1.85
CA VAL A 150 -22.08 26.41 2.32
C VAL A 150 -23.49 26.89 2.54
N GLU A 151 -24.31 26.78 1.51
CA GLU A 151 -25.62 27.43 1.44
C GLU A 151 -26.74 26.65 2.15
N SER A 152 -26.56 25.32 2.28
CA SER A 152 -27.59 24.46 2.86
C SER A 152 -27.03 23.51 3.93
N LEU A 153 -27.92 22.99 4.79
CA LEU A 153 -27.61 21.97 5.75
C LEU A 153 -27.11 20.67 5.08
N GLU A 154 -27.70 20.35 3.92
CA GLU A 154 -27.30 19.17 3.17
C GLU A 154 -25.89 19.33 2.62
N ASP A 155 -25.50 20.50 2.13
CA ASP A 155 -24.13 20.77 1.67
C ASP A 155 -23.11 20.64 2.81
N ALA A 156 -23.45 21.16 4.00
CA ALA A 156 -22.61 21.03 5.18
C ALA A 156 -22.42 19.57 5.60
N LEU A 157 -23.49 18.80 5.68
CA LEU A 157 -23.46 17.39 6.04
C LEU A 157 -22.79 16.54 4.96
N GLN A 158 -23.03 16.84 3.68
CA GLN A 158 -22.36 16.15 2.58
C GLN A 158 -20.85 16.40 2.60
N GLY A 159 -20.43 17.64 2.80
CA GLY A 159 -19.00 17.95 2.93
C GLY A 159 -18.35 17.25 4.13
N ALA A 160 -19.04 17.19 5.27
CA ALA A 160 -18.55 16.44 6.43
C ALA A 160 -18.45 14.93 6.13
N ARG A 161 -19.44 14.34 5.44
CA ARG A 161 -19.40 12.93 4.98
C ARG A 161 -18.25 12.69 4.03
N ASP A 162 -17.98 13.58 3.09
CA ASP A 162 -16.87 13.44 2.13
C ASP A 162 -15.50 13.45 2.86
N ILE A 163 -15.33 14.31 3.88
CA ILE A 163 -14.12 14.34 4.72
C ILE A 163 -13.96 13.05 5.51
N ILE A 164 -15.02 12.57 6.14
CA ILE A 164 -15.02 11.33 6.93
C ILE A 164 -14.70 10.13 6.02
N ALA A 165 -15.36 10.05 4.86
CA ALA A 165 -15.14 8.98 3.89
C ALA A 165 -13.69 8.94 3.38
N GLU A 166 -13.09 10.11 3.09
CA GLU A 166 -11.67 10.18 2.72
C GLU A 166 -10.79 9.70 3.86
N ARG A 167 -11.01 10.15 5.10
CA ARG A 167 -10.26 9.76 6.29
C ARG A 167 -10.29 8.25 6.52
N ILE A 168 -11.48 7.63 6.44
CA ILE A 168 -11.63 6.17 6.59
C ILE A 168 -10.95 5.42 5.44
N SER A 169 -11.09 5.91 4.20
CA SER A 169 -10.47 5.28 3.04
C SER A 169 -8.94 5.29 3.05
N GLU A 170 -8.33 6.20 3.82
CA GLU A 170 -6.88 6.34 3.98
C GLU A 170 -6.35 5.72 5.28
N ASP A 171 -7.25 5.31 6.17
CA ASP A 171 -6.87 4.63 7.40
C ASP A 171 -6.36 3.21 7.10
N GLN A 172 -5.12 2.93 7.53
CA GLN A 172 -4.44 1.66 7.26
C GLN A 172 -5.16 0.48 7.90
N ASP A 173 -5.69 0.64 9.12
CA ASP A 173 -6.36 -0.45 9.83
C ASP A 173 -7.72 -0.77 9.20
N ALA A 174 -8.47 0.26 8.79
CA ALA A 174 -9.71 0.09 8.05
C ALA A 174 -9.47 -0.65 6.72
N ARG A 175 -8.45 -0.24 5.96
CA ARG A 175 -8.08 -0.90 4.70
C ARG A 175 -7.66 -2.36 4.91
N ASN A 176 -6.86 -2.64 5.94
CA ASN A 176 -6.45 -4.01 6.26
C ASN A 176 -7.64 -4.88 6.68
N LYS A 177 -8.57 -4.37 7.48
CA LYS A 177 -9.80 -5.09 7.85
C LYS A 177 -10.62 -5.44 6.61
N VAL A 178 -10.89 -4.47 5.73
CA VAL A 178 -11.64 -4.70 4.48
C VAL A 178 -10.93 -5.72 3.58
N ARG A 179 -9.61 -5.59 3.41
CA ARG A 179 -8.80 -6.52 2.60
C ARG A 179 -8.86 -7.94 3.15
N ASN A 180 -8.76 -8.10 4.47
CA ASN A 180 -8.83 -9.41 5.11
C ASN A 180 -10.21 -10.06 4.92
N VAL A 181 -11.30 -9.31 5.06
CA VAL A 181 -12.66 -9.81 4.79
C VAL A 181 -12.77 -10.20 3.32
N PHE A 182 -12.31 -9.34 2.41
CA PHE A 182 -12.35 -9.60 0.97
C PHE A 182 -11.56 -10.85 0.58
N ASN A 183 -10.35 -11.02 1.09
CA ASN A 183 -9.52 -12.20 0.81
C ASN A 183 -10.13 -13.50 1.33
N ARG A 184 -10.90 -13.44 2.41
CA ARG A 184 -11.53 -14.63 3.01
C ARG A 184 -12.89 -14.98 2.39
N GLU A 185 -13.67 -13.98 2.00
CA GLU A 185 -15.08 -14.14 1.68
C GLU A 185 -15.47 -13.73 0.25
N ALA A 186 -14.53 -13.10 -0.51
CA ALA A 186 -14.85 -12.64 -1.85
C ALA A 186 -15.09 -13.80 -2.81
N MET A 187 -16.14 -13.68 -3.61
CA MET A 187 -16.47 -14.60 -4.70
C MET A 187 -16.36 -13.90 -6.04
N ILE A 188 -15.70 -14.55 -7.00
CA ILE A 188 -15.65 -14.07 -8.39
C ILE A 188 -16.86 -14.63 -9.13
N ARG A 189 -17.71 -13.74 -9.67
CA ARG A 189 -18.85 -14.11 -10.51
C ARG A 189 -18.64 -13.60 -11.91
N SER A 190 -18.61 -14.53 -12.89
CA SER A 190 -18.60 -14.20 -14.32
C SER A 190 -20.01 -14.36 -14.89
N GLN A 191 -20.49 -13.39 -15.66
CA GLN A 191 -21.78 -13.44 -16.35
C GLN A 191 -21.61 -13.02 -17.81
N LEU A 192 -22.29 -13.75 -18.69
CA LEU A 192 -22.35 -13.35 -20.10
C LEU A 192 -23.16 -12.06 -20.24
N VAL A 193 -22.58 -11.04 -20.85
CA VAL A 193 -23.32 -9.82 -21.20
C VAL A 193 -24.27 -10.15 -22.33
N ARG A 194 -25.58 -10.22 -22.05
CA ARG A 194 -26.59 -10.45 -23.09
C ARG A 194 -26.71 -9.19 -23.95
N GLY A 195 -26.47 -9.35 -25.22
CA GLY A 195 -26.85 -8.40 -26.27
C GLY A 195 -25.84 -7.27 -26.49
N LYS A 196 -24.80 -7.56 -27.22
CA LYS A 196 -24.24 -6.69 -28.25
C LYS A 196 -24.03 -7.50 -29.48
#